data_34dcaf8968f635b10ceb98afa33ab942
#
_entry.id   34dcaf8968f635b10ceb98afa33ab942
#
_cell.length_a   1.000
_cell.length_b   1.000
_cell.length_c   1.000
_cell.angle_alpha   90.00
_cell.angle_beta   90.00
_cell.angle_gamma   90.00
#
_symmetry.space_group_name_H-M   'P 1'
#
loop_
_entity.id
_entity.type
_entity.pdbx_description
1 polymer ?
#
loop_
_entity_poly.entity_id
_entity_poly.type
_entity_poly.pdbx_seq_one_letter_code
_entity_poly.pdbx_strand_id
1 'polypeptide(L)'
;MPNSSHRSKAGEHRAAAETQGKLPSVRAALLAIASLALPHASTLAAAADGGKVLVILSSANQLQLRDGKQYRTGFYLDELSLPLRKIIDAGFTPVFANPKGNAVDFDPVSNDKMFFGGSEQVRDENVKFVENIRELQHPRTLAEIAKEGTSGYVGIFIPGGHAPMEDLSHDKVLGGILASFHAAGRPTGVICHGPTALLSAVSDPEAFRKAIIANDFTATQKIAANWPYAGYRLTVFSSGEEHAIEGDGRQLGGSVLFYAADALAQAGAHVDRLAAWNVNVLEDRELVSGQQPFSSEAFGDVFVAKLKSSKSL
;
A
#
# COMPACT_ATOMS: atom_id res chain seq x y z
N MET A 1 67.55 -1.05 5.23
CA MET A 1 68.76 -0.79 4.43
C MET A 1 68.65 -1.56 3.12
N PRO A 2 69.17 -1.06 1.98
CA PRO A 2 68.97 0.27 1.39
C PRO A 2 68.37 0.17 -0.02
N ASN A 3 67.73 1.23 -0.52
CA ASN A 3 68.27 2.35 -1.31
C ASN A 3 68.52 2.02 -2.80
N SER A 4 67.95 2.76 -3.69
CA SER A 4 68.47 3.66 -4.73
C SER A 4 67.43 3.83 -5.86
N SER A 5 66.84 4.97 -6.12
CA SER A 5 67.29 6.20 -6.79
C SER A 5 67.83 5.99 -8.22
N HIS A 6 67.16 6.66 -9.18
CA HIS A 6 67.73 7.54 -10.22
C HIS A 6 66.60 7.97 -11.18
N ARG A 7 66.22 9.24 -11.16
CA ARG A 7 66.70 10.42 -11.92
C ARG A 7 66.66 10.31 -13.45
N SER A 8 65.77 11.13 -14.00
CA SER A 8 66.03 12.33 -14.84
C SER A 8 66.38 12.12 -16.32
N LYS A 9 65.62 12.75 -17.18
CA LYS A 9 66.16 13.79 -18.10
C LYS A 9 65.04 14.53 -18.87
N ALA A 10 65.23 15.81 -18.90
CA ALA A 10 64.57 16.86 -19.63
C ALA A 10 65.10 17.01 -21.07
N GLY A 11 64.43 17.73 -21.90
CA GLY A 11 64.83 18.23 -23.21
C GLY A 11 63.62 18.81 -23.90
N GLU A 12 63.36 19.97 -23.87
CA GLU A 12 63.68 21.28 -24.47
C GLU A 12 63.40 21.37 -26.01
N HIS A 13 62.60 22.41 -26.28
CA HIS A 13 62.61 23.34 -27.42
C HIS A 13 62.04 22.95 -28.77
N ARG A 14 61.01 23.64 -29.26
CA ARG A 14 61.17 24.79 -30.18
C ARG A 14 59.81 25.45 -30.57
N ALA A 15 59.83 26.75 -30.54
CA ALA A 15 58.79 27.67 -31.03
C ALA A 15 58.90 27.93 -32.55
N ALA A 16 57.83 28.27 -33.17
CA ALA A 16 57.68 29.16 -34.35
C ALA A 16 56.18 29.38 -34.57
N ALA A 17 55.71 30.53 -34.40
CA ALA A 17 55.63 31.73 -35.22
C ALA A 17 54.27 31.93 -35.90
N GLU A 18 53.74 33.07 -35.61
CA GLU A 18 52.54 33.76 -36.02
C GLU A 18 52.18 33.70 -37.52
N THR A 19 50.88 33.66 -37.80
CA THR A 19 50.31 34.44 -38.91
C THR A 19 48.93 34.96 -38.50
N GLN A 20 48.79 36.26 -38.54
CA GLN A 20 47.59 37.06 -38.36
C GLN A 20 46.68 36.93 -39.58
N GLY A 21 45.41 36.60 -39.36
CA GLY A 21 44.35 36.70 -40.37
C GLY A 21 43.15 37.43 -39.77
N LYS A 22 42.83 38.59 -40.37
CA LYS A 22 41.78 39.51 -39.95
C LYS A 22 40.38 38.90 -40.05
N LEU A 23 39.53 39.25 -39.08
CA LEU A 23 38.10 39.06 -38.96
C LEU A 23 37.24 39.69 -40.09
N PRO A 24 36.03 39.19 -40.25
CA PRO A 24 34.90 40.11 -40.31
C PRO A 24 33.88 39.83 -39.17
N SER A 25 33.39 40.94 -38.65
CA SER A 25 32.38 41.03 -37.62
C SER A 25 31.01 40.55 -38.14
N VAL A 26 30.42 39.55 -37.49
CA VAL A 26 29.01 39.23 -37.65
C VAL A 26 28.30 39.53 -36.30
N ARG A 27 27.43 40.54 -36.37
CA ARG A 27 26.53 40.86 -35.27
C ARG A 27 25.60 39.68 -35.00
N ALA A 28 25.78 38.96 -33.89
CA ALA A 28 24.82 38.00 -33.43
C ALA A 28 23.67 38.70 -32.69
N ALA A 29 22.50 38.63 -33.27
CA ALA A 29 21.24 39.00 -32.64
C ALA A 29 20.92 37.98 -31.54
N LEU A 30 20.92 38.42 -30.32
CA LEU A 30 20.41 37.65 -29.15
C LEU A 30 18.87 37.58 -29.24
N LEU A 31 18.34 36.47 -29.73
CA LEU A 31 16.95 36.10 -29.51
C LEU A 31 16.86 35.49 -28.09
N ALA A 32 16.34 36.29 -27.16
CA ALA A 32 15.95 35.81 -25.84
C ALA A 32 14.71 34.89 -25.99
N ILE A 33 14.89 33.58 -25.95
CA ILE A 33 13.78 32.64 -25.79
C ILE A 33 13.40 32.66 -24.33
N ALA A 34 12.34 33.37 -23.98
CA ALA A 34 11.71 33.30 -22.69
C ALA A 34 11.01 31.93 -22.59
N SER A 35 11.67 30.98 -21.93
CA SER A 35 11.05 29.71 -21.53
C SER A 35 10.02 30.00 -20.45
N LEU A 36 8.74 30.11 -20.81
CA LEU A 36 7.63 30.03 -19.89
C LEU A 36 7.62 28.60 -19.32
N ALA A 37 8.16 28.43 -18.12
CA ALA A 37 7.92 27.25 -17.34
C ALA A 37 6.47 27.31 -16.83
N LEU A 38 5.57 26.63 -17.52
CA LEU A 38 4.24 26.33 -17.03
C LEU A 38 4.37 25.42 -15.83
N PRO A 39 3.71 25.71 -14.69
CA PRO A 39 3.67 24.78 -13.60
C PRO A 39 2.92 23.52 -14.08
N HIS A 40 3.61 22.39 -14.09
CA HIS A 40 2.96 21.10 -14.26
C HIS A 40 2.15 20.82 -13.00
N ALA A 41 0.92 21.33 -12.98
CA ALA A 41 -0.09 20.77 -12.10
C ALA A 41 -0.33 19.35 -12.63
N SER A 42 0.15 18.35 -11.91
CA SER A 42 -0.22 16.96 -12.13
C SER A 42 -1.70 16.81 -11.75
N THR A 43 -2.57 17.22 -12.65
CA THR A 43 -3.92 16.68 -12.70
C THR A 43 -3.75 15.21 -13.02
N LEU A 44 -4.31 14.33 -12.18
CA LEU A 44 -4.57 12.95 -12.55
C LEU A 44 -5.26 12.98 -13.91
N ALA A 45 -4.46 12.76 -14.97
CA ALA A 45 -4.87 13.01 -16.33
C ALA A 45 -5.97 12.03 -16.72
N ALA A 46 -6.92 12.58 -17.46
CA ALA A 46 -7.88 11.93 -18.34
C ALA A 46 -8.23 10.48 -18.00
N ALA A 47 -9.51 10.24 -17.72
CA ALA A 47 -10.11 8.94 -17.54
C ALA A 47 -9.44 7.88 -18.42
N ALA A 48 -8.51 7.17 -17.86
CA ALA A 48 -8.00 5.97 -18.46
C ALA A 48 -9.18 4.98 -18.49
N ASP A 49 -9.29 4.22 -19.56
CA ASP A 49 -10.38 3.32 -19.92
C ASP A 49 -10.53 2.13 -18.94
N GLY A 50 -9.73 2.18 -17.85
CA GLY A 50 -9.63 1.15 -16.79
C GLY A 50 -10.84 1.05 -15.87
N GLY A 51 -11.56 2.12 -15.62
CA GLY A 51 -12.60 2.18 -14.59
C GLY A 51 -12.07 2.56 -13.22
N LYS A 52 -12.99 2.69 -12.23
CA LYS A 52 -12.65 3.14 -10.88
C LYS A 52 -12.33 1.95 -9.97
N VAL A 53 -11.22 2.04 -9.21
CA VAL A 53 -10.88 1.12 -8.13
C VAL A 53 -11.11 1.83 -6.80
N LEU A 54 -11.93 1.25 -5.93
CA LEU A 54 -12.18 1.78 -4.60
C LEU A 54 -11.02 1.41 -3.68
N VAL A 55 -10.32 2.40 -3.14
CA VAL A 55 -9.21 2.21 -2.21
C VAL A 55 -9.69 2.56 -0.81
N ILE A 56 -9.77 1.56 0.07
CA ILE A 56 -10.25 1.74 1.44
C ILE A 56 -9.06 1.84 2.39
N LEU A 57 -9.06 2.89 3.19
CA LEU A 57 -8.07 3.15 4.22
C LEU A 57 -8.74 3.17 5.60
N SER A 58 -8.00 2.88 6.65
CA SER A 58 -8.47 3.06 8.02
C SER A 58 -8.55 4.54 8.36
N SER A 59 -9.53 4.91 9.18
CA SER A 59 -9.61 6.24 9.82
C SER A 59 -8.80 6.32 11.10
N ALA A 60 -8.29 5.17 11.60
CA ALA A 60 -7.51 5.11 12.82
C ALA A 60 -6.05 5.46 12.56
N ASN A 61 -5.43 6.15 13.50
CA ASN A 61 -4.00 6.44 13.53
C ASN A 61 -3.31 5.88 14.78
N GLN A 62 -4.03 5.11 15.56
CA GLN A 62 -3.55 4.39 16.73
C GLN A 62 -4.20 3.02 16.80
N LEU A 63 -3.42 2.04 17.23
CA LEU A 63 -3.86 0.68 17.54
C LEU A 63 -3.86 0.51 19.05
N GLN A 64 -4.96 0.03 19.62
CA GLN A 64 -5.04 -0.33 21.03
C GLN A 64 -4.37 -1.68 21.27
N LEU A 65 -3.50 -1.76 22.28
CA LEU A 65 -2.81 -2.96 22.71
C LEU A 65 -3.42 -3.56 23.97
N ARG A 66 -3.11 -4.84 24.28
CA ARG A 66 -3.68 -5.59 25.42
C ARG A 66 -3.39 -4.95 26.77
N ASP A 67 -2.24 -4.32 26.92
CA ASP A 67 -1.79 -3.66 28.15
C ASP A 67 -2.30 -2.23 28.33
N GLY A 68 -3.24 -1.81 27.46
CA GLY A 68 -3.82 -0.46 27.45
C GLY A 68 -2.92 0.59 26.81
N LYS A 69 -1.73 0.22 26.35
CA LYS A 69 -0.90 1.09 25.54
C LYS A 69 -1.51 1.33 24.16
N GLN A 70 -1.02 2.34 23.47
CA GLN A 70 -1.40 2.64 22.09
C GLN A 70 -0.15 2.69 21.23
N TYR A 71 -0.25 2.09 20.03
CA TYR A 71 0.78 2.14 19.02
C TYR A 71 0.34 3.09 17.91
N ARG A 72 1.18 4.08 17.56
CA ARG A 72 0.92 4.96 16.43
C ARG A 72 1.04 4.16 15.13
N THR A 73 0.00 4.18 14.33
CA THR A 73 -0.09 3.42 13.09
C THR A 73 -0.78 4.23 11.98
N GLY A 74 -0.94 3.63 10.83
CA GLY A 74 -1.61 4.14 9.64
C GLY A 74 -1.60 3.05 8.57
N PHE A 75 -1.72 3.42 7.30
CA PHE A 75 -1.44 2.47 6.23
C PHE A 75 0.08 2.24 6.11
N TYR A 76 0.51 1.07 5.62
CA TYR A 76 1.92 0.82 5.36
C TYR A 76 2.31 1.44 4.01
N LEU A 77 3.39 2.22 3.98
CA LEU A 77 3.74 3.09 2.85
C LEU A 77 3.90 2.33 1.53
N ASP A 78 4.68 1.27 1.52
CA ASP A 78 4.91 0.44 0.32
C ASP A 78 3.66 -0.36 -0.07
N GLU A 79 2.86 -0.81 0.90
CA GLU A 79 1.63 -1.58 0.67
C GLU A 79 0.53 -0.74 0.01
N LEU A 80 0.52 0.57 0.21
CA LEU A 80 -0.32 1.47 -0.57
C LEU A 80 0.38 1.88 -1.86
N SER A 81 1.59 2.44 -1.77
CA SER A 81 2.20 3.18 -2.89
C SER A 81 2.56 2.30 -4.07
N LEU A 82 3.16 1.11 -3.84
CA LEU A 82 3.61 0.24 -4.91
C LEU A 82 2.44 -0.35 -5.71
N PRO A 83 1.41 -0.97 -5.08
CA PRO A 83 0.24 -1.44 -5.81
C PRO A 83 -0.56 -0.30 -6.45
N LEU A 84 -0.67 0.85 -5.77
CA LEU A 84 -1.43 1.99 -6.29
C LEU A 84 -0.82 2.56 -7.58
N ARG A 85 0.52 2.67 -7.65
CA ARG A 85 1.21 3.06 -8.90
C ARG A 85 0.86 2.10 -10.03
N LYS A 86 0.94 0.79 -9.79
CA LYS A 86 0.61 -0.23 -10.79
C LYS A 86 -0.86 -0.14 -11.25
N ILE A 87 -1.78 0.13 -10.33
CA ILE A 87 -3.20 0.35 -10.62
C ILE A 87 -3.37 1.56 -11.55
N ILE A 88 -2.72 2.68 -11.24
CA ILE A 88 -2.76 3.92 -12.03
C ILE A 88 -2.09 3.72 -13.40
N ASP A 89 -0.90 3.12 -13.43
CA ASP A 89 -0.15 2.84 -14.68
C ASP A 89 -0.90 1.87 -15.61
N ALA A 90 -1.72 0.98 -15.02
CA ALA A 90 -2.60 0.10 -15.77
C ALA A 90 -3.88 0.79 -16.31
N GLY A 91 -4.04 2.07 -16.00
CA GLY A 91 -5.12 2.89 -16.52
C GLY A 91 -6.39 2.89 -15.65
N PHE A 92 -6.34 2.45 -14.41
CA PHE A 92 -7.45 2.56 -13.47
C PHE A 92 -7.40 3.87 -12.69
N THR A 93 -8.56 4.35 -12.27
CA THR A 93 -8.69 5.57 -11.46
C THR A 93 -8.98 5.19 -10.00
N PRO A 94 -8.08 5.47 -9.05
CA PRO A 94 -8.34 5.23 -7.64
C PRO A 94 -9.38 6.21 -7.10
N VAL A 95 -10.25 5.72 -6.20
CA VAL A 95 -11.18 6.53 -5.40
C VAL A 95 -10.97 6.16 -3.95
N PHE A 96 -10.56 7.10 -3.12
CA PHE A 96 -10.21 6.88 -1.73
C PHE A 96 -11.42 7.06 -0.82
N ALA A 97 -11.59 6.12 0.13
CA ALA A 97 -12.62 6.23 1.16
C ALA A 97 -12.14 5.63 2.49
N ASN A 98 -12.72 6.13 3.59
CA ASN A 98 -12.52 5.57 4.91
C ASN A 98 -13.79 5.74 5.78
N PRO A 99 -13.87 5.16 6.97
CA PRO A 99 -15.06 5.26 7.81
C PRO A 99 -15.55 6.69 8.07
N LYS A 100 -14.63 7.64 8.32
CA LYS A 100 -14.96 8.98 8.83
C LYS A 100 -14.75 10.13 7.82
N GLY A 101 -14.10 9.88 6.68
CA GLY A 101 -13.71 10.95 5.74
C GLY A 101 -12.57 11.84 6.25
N ASN A 102 -11.85 11.41 7.29
CA ASN A 102 -10.73 12.15 7.84
C ASN A 102 -9.42 11.86 7.08
N ALA A 103 -8.49 12.80 7.17
CA ALA A 103 -7.14 12.61 6.65
C ALA A 103 -6.49 11.33 7.18
N VAL A 104 -5.71 10.69 6.33
CA VAL A 104 -4.96 9.47 6.65
C VAL A 104 -3.47 9.70 6.44
N ASP A 105 -2.65 8.99 7.21
CA ASP A 105 -1.20 9.05 7.14
C ASP A 105 -0.64 7.62 7.15
N PHE A 106 0.62 7.47 6.77
CA PHE A 106 1.27 6.17 6.85
C PHE A 106 1.85 5.89 8.24
N ASP A 107 1.98 4.61 8.55
CA ASP A 107 2.69 4.14 9.74
C ASP A 107 4.16 4.58 9.66
N PRO A 108 4.69 5.31 10.66
CA PRO A 108 6.06 5.83 10.61
C PRO A 108 7.13 4.77 10.37
N VAL A 109 6.92 3.53 10.86
CA VAL A 109 7.87 2.43 10.67
C VAL A 109 7.95 1.99 9.22
N SER A 110 6.88 2.15 8.43
CA SER A 110 6.88 1.83 7.01
C SER A 110 7.74 2.76 6.14
N ASN A 111 8.18 3.89 6.69
CA ASN A 111 9.06 4.83 6.00
C ASN A 111 10.53 4.40 6.13
N ASP A 112 10.82 3.18 5.76
CA ASP A 112 12.18 2.62 5.74
C ASP A 112 12.50 2.05 4.36
N LYS A 113 13.73 2.30 3.87
CA LYS A 113 14.21 1.80 2.58
C LYS A 113 14.17 0.28 2.44
N MET A 114 14.17 -0.45 3.56
CA MET A 114 14.11 -1.92 3.52
C MET A 114 12.87 -2.43 2.78
N PHE A 115 11.76 -1.71 2.82
CA PHE A 115 10.53 -2.02 2.11
C PHE A 115 10.56 -1.60 0.63
N PHE A 116 11.62 -0.90 0.21
CA PHE A 116 11.83 -0.38 -1.15
C PHE A 116 13.12 -0.95 -1.78
N GLY A 117 13.40 -2.24 -1.55
CA GLY A 117 14.58 -2.91 -2.09
C GLY A 117 15.91 -2.35 -1.58
N GLY A 118 15.93 -1.68 -0.43
CA GLY A 118 17.12 -1.06 0.16
C GLY A 118 17.47 0.32 -0.42
N SER A 119 16.64 0.89 -1.29
CA SER A 119 16.88 2.17 -1.97
C SER A 119 16.22 3.35 -1.26
N GLU A 120 17.02 4.29 -0.75
CA GLU A 120 16.53 5.58 -0.22
C GLU A 120 15.80 6.38 -1.30
N GLN A 121 16.31 6.39 -2.52
CA GLN A 121 15.71 7.13 -3.63
C GLN A 121 14.30 6.60 -3.93
N VAL A 122 14.12 5.29 -4.03
CA VAL A 122 12.80 4.68 -4.31
C VAL A 122 11.84 4.97 -3.15
N ARG A 123 12.32 4.87 -1.89
CA ARG A 123 11.53 5.24 -0.73
C ARG A 123 11.06 6.70 -0.81
N ASP A 124 11.97 7.65 -1.07
CA ASP A 124 11.67 9.10 -1.16
C ASP A 124 10.69 9.41 -2.29
N GLU A 125 10.82 8.73 -3.44
CA GLU A 125 9.88 8.86 -4.56
C GLU A 125 8.47 8.37 -4.19
N ASN A 126 8.35 7.32 -3.36
CA ASN A 126 7.08 6.81 -2.89
C ASN A 126 6.47 7.69 -1.79
N VAL A 127 7.27 8.25 -0.89
CA VAL A 127 6.81 9.27 0.07
C VAL A 127 6.21 10.46 -0.68
N LYS A 128 6.96 11.06 -1.62
CA LYS A 128 6.48 12.19 -2.44
C LYS A 128 5.23 11.84 -3.24
N PHE A 129 5.15 10.63 -3.76
CA PHE A 129 3.96 10.18 -4.50
C PHE A 129 2.73 10.21 -3.61
N VAL A 130 2.80 9.63 -2.42
CA VAL A 130 1.69 9.58 -1.46
C VAL A 130 1.33 10.97 -0.95
N GLU A 131 2.31 11.79 -0.59
CA GLU A 131 2.09 13.17 -0.13
C GLU A 131 1.40 14.06 -1.18
N ASN A 132 1.57 13.77 -2.46
CA ASN A 132 0.92 14.49 -3.56
C ASN A 132 -0.53 14.03 -3.84
N ILE A 133 -1.01 12.96 -3.21
CA ILE A 133 -2.40 12.49 -3.34
C ILE A 133 -3.28 13.30 -2.41
N ARG A 134 -3.91 14.35 -2.94
CA ARG A 134 -4.77 15.27 -2.15
C ARG A 134 -5.97 14.57 -1.52
N GLU A 135 -6.48 13.54 -2.16
CA GLU A 135 -7.63 12.76 -1.71
C GLU A 135 -7.36 12.00 -0.40
N LEU A 136 -6.10 11.78 -0.03
CA LEU A 136 -5.73 11.21 1.27
C LEU A 136 -5.96 12.18 2.43
N GLN A 137 -6.04 13.48 2.15
CA GLN A 137 -6.37 14.49 3.17
C GLN A 137 -7.89 14.60 3.41
N HIS A 138 -8.69 14.24 2.40
CA HIS A 138 -10.15 14.32 2.42
C HIS A 138 -10.75 13.14 1.63
N PRO A 139 -10.53 11.89 2.09
CA PRO A 139 -11.16 10.75 1.47
C PRO A 139 -12.68 10.81 1.64
N ARG A 140 -13.40 10.12 0.80
CA ARG A 140 -14.85 9.96 0.94
C ARG A 140 -15.18 9.14 2.19
N THR A 141 -16.37 9.31 2.74
CA THR A 141 -16.84 8.41 3.80
C THR A 141 -17.36 7.09 3.21
N LEU A 142 -17.25 5.98 3.97
CA LEU A 142 -17.88 4.71 3.59
C LEU A 142 -19.40 4.84 3.44
N ALA A 143 -20.03 5.71 4.24
CA ALA A 143 -21.45 5.98 4.15
C ALA A 143 -21.85 6.61 2.80
N GLU A 144 -21.04 7.53 2.26
CA GLU A 144 -21.24 8.09 0.91
C GLU A 144 -21.10 7.04 -0.17
N ILE A 145 -20.08 6.15 -0.07
CA ILE A 145 -19.89 5.04 -1.01
C ILE A 145 -21.07 4.07 -0.96
N ALA A 146 -21.52 3.70 0.24
CA ALA A 146 -22.66 2.81 0.40
C ALA A 146 -23.97 3.43 -0.17
N LYS A 147 -24.18 4.73 0.00
CA LYS A 147 -25.33 5.46 -0.53
C LYS A 147 -25.30 5.54 -2.07
N GLU A 148 -24.13 5.78 -2.66
CA GLU A 148 -23.94 5.81 -4.12
C GLU A 148 -24.07 4.42 -4.74
N GLY A 149 -23.73 3.38 -4.00
CA GLY A 149 -23.65 2.01 -4.47
C GLY A 149 -22.29 1.68 -5.11
N THR A 150 -22.02 0.40 -5.24
CA THR A 150 -20.71 -0.10 -5.66
C THR A 150 -20.57 -0.38 -7.15
N SER A 151 -21.66 -0.25 -7.94
CA SER A 151 -21.69 -0.62 -9.37
C SER A 151 -20.71 0.18 -10.25
N GLY A 152 -20.34 1.38 -9.83
CA GLY A 152 -19.39 2.23 -10.53
C GLY A 152 -17.91 1.85 -10.33
N TYR A 153 -17.62 0.81 -9.56
CA TYR A 153 -16.24 0.38 -9.25
C TYR A 153 -15.98 -1.00 -9.84
N VAL A 154 -14.80 -1.16 -10.47
CA VAL A 154 -14.37 -2.42 -11.08
C VAL A 154 -13.62 -3.33 -10.12
N GLY A 155 -13.17 -2.81 -8.98
CA GLY A 155 -12.49 -3.54 -7.92
C GLY A 155 -12.36 -2.71 -6.66
N ILE A 156 -11.95 -3.37 -5.57
CA ILE A 156 -11.68 -2.75 -4.26
C ILE A 156 -10.29 -3.17 -3.78
N PHE A 157 -9.53 -2.23 -3.22
CA PHE A 157 -8.19 -2.45 -2.68
C PHE A 157 -8.10 -1.92 -1.25
N ILE A 158 -7.57 -2.74 -0.33
CA ILE A 158 -7.37 -2.40 1.08
C ILE A 158 -5.92 -2.71 1.46
N PRO A 159 -5.05 -1.70 1.59
CA PRO A 159 -3.69 -1.88 2.09
C PRO A 159 -3.69 -2.24 3.59
N GLY A 160 -2.54 -2.67 4.08
CA GLY A 160 -2.38 -2.99 5.48
C GLY A 160 -1.80 -1.85 6.31
N GLY A 161 -0.84 -2.18 7.17
CA GLY A 161 -0.55 -1.52 8.41
C GLY A 161 -1.52 -2.02 9.49
N HIS A 162 -1.29 -1.73 10.76
CA HIS A 162 -2.15 -2.24 11.83
C HIS A 162 -3.51 -1.53 11.95
N ALA A 163 -3.65 -0.34 11.36
CA ALA A 163 -4.85 0.47 11.45
C ALA A 163 -6.16 -0.25 11.05
N PRO A 164 -6.21 -1.13 10.02
CA PRO A 164 -7.41 -1.91 9.69
C PRO A 164 -7.96 -2.77 10.83
N MET A 165 -7.11 -3.22 11.75
CA MET A 165 -7.53 -4.00 12.92
C MET A 165 -8.33 -3.17 13.92
N GLU A 166 -8.11 -1.84 13.94
CA GLU A 166 -8.75 -0.94 14.91
C GLU A 166 -10.17 -0.56 14.51
N ASP A 167 -10.44 -0.35 13.22
CA ASP A 167 -11.76 0.11 12.75
C ASP A 167 -12.35 -0.73 11.62
N LEU A 168 -11.59 -1.02 10.55
CA LEU A 168 -12.13 -1.68 9.36
C LEU A 168 -12.62 -3.10 9.63
N SER A 169 -11.99 -3.81 10.57
CA SER A 169 -12.32 -5.21 10.91
C SER A 169 -13.77 -5.39 11.41
N HIS A 170 -14.42 -4.31 11.86
CA HIS A 170 -15.78 -4.37 12.42
C HIS A 170 -16.70 -3.24 11.96
N ASP A 171 -16.33 -2.52 10.90
CA ASP A 171 -17.19 -1.49 10.29
C ASP A 171 -18.32 -2.14 9.47
N LYS A 172 -19.57 -2.02 9.94
CA LYS A 172 -20.75 -2.62 9.28
C LYS A 172 -21.01 -2.07 7.88
N VAL A 173 -20.64 -0.80 7.62
CA VAL A 173 -20.85 -0.19 6.30
C VAL A 173 -19.87 -0.80 5.31
N LEU A 174 -18.59 -0.96 5.72
CA LEU A 174 -17.60 -1.67 4.93
C LEU A 174 -18.03 -3.12 4.66
N GLY A 175 -18.56 -3.80 5.68
CA GLY A 175 -19.08 -5.16 5.52
C GLY A 175 -20.13 -5.28 4.41
N GLY A 176 -21.06 -4.32 4.33
CA GLY A 176 -22.05 -4.25 3.25
C GLY A 176 -21.44 -3.97 1.86
N ILE A 177 -20.43 -3.09 1.81
CA ILE A 177 -19.66 -2.80 0.59
C ILE A 177 -18.96 -4.08 0.10
N LEU A 178 -18.20 -4.75 0.98
CA LEU A 178 -17.46 -5.98 0.65
C LEU A 178 -18.39 -7.11 0.20
N ALA A 179 -19.53 -7.30 0.88
CA ALA A 179 -20.55 -8.27 0.46
C ALA A 179 -21.09 -7.97 -0.95
N SER A 180 -21.23 -6.69 -1.32
CA SER A 180 -21.60 -6.26 -2.67
C SER A 180 -20.55 -6.61 -3.73
N PHE A 181 -19.26 -6.40 -3.41
CA PHE A 181 -18.16 -6.77 -4.31
C PHE A 181 -18.08 -8.29 -4.48
N HIS A 182 -18.18 -9.04 -3.38
CA HIS A 182 -18.22 -10.49 -3.38
C HIS A 182 -19.37 -11.04 -4.24
N ALA A 183 -20.60 -10.58 -3.98
CA ALA A 183 -21.79 -11.04 -4.72
C ALA A 183 -21.71 -10.75 -6.23
N ALA A 184 -20.99 -9.72 -6.62
CA ALA A 184 -20.75 -9.35 -8.02
C ALA A 184 -19.49 -10.00 -8.62
N GLY A 185 -18.73 -10.83 -7.87
CA GLY A 185 -17.49 -11.44 -8.30
C GLY A 185 -16.40 -10.43 -8.69
N ARG A 186 -16.43 -9.21 -8.12
CA ARG A 186 -15.51 -8.16 -8.49
C ARG A 186 -14.20 -8.24 -7.69
N PRO A 187 -13.04 -8.03 -8.34
CA PRO A 187 -11.73 -8.09 -7.73
C PRO A 187 -11.65 -7.37 -6.38
N THR A 188 -11.20 -8.11 -5.37
CA THR A 188 -10.95 -7.63 -4.01
C THR A 188 -9.50 -7.90 -3.67
N GLY A 189 -8.69 -6.84 -3.54
CA GLY A 189 -7.26 -6.91 -3.18
C GLY A 189 -7.06 -6.50 -1.73
N VAL A 190 -6.36 -7.33 -0.95
CA VAL A 190 -6.06 -7.07 0.47
C VAL A 190 -4.62 -7.51 0.79
N ILE A 191 -3.87 -6.75 1.58
CA ILE A 191 -2.49 -7.11 1.93
C ILE A 191 -2.20 -6.87 3.40
N CYS A 192 -1.27 -7.65 3.98
CA CYS A 192 -0.77 -7.52 5.36
C CYS A 192 -1.91 -7.67 6.38
N HIS A 193 -2.26 -6.62 7.13
CA HIS A 193 -3.45 -6.62 8.00
C HIS A 193 -4.74 -6.20 7.29
N GLY A 194 -4.66 -5.75 6.03
CA GLY A 194 -5.84 -5.43 5.20
C GLY A 194 -6.90 -6.54 5.15
N PRO A 195 -6.55 -7.84 5.09
CA PRO A 195 -7.51 -8.94 5.13
C PRO A 195 -8.43 -8.94 6.36
N THR A 196 -8.06 -8.31 7.48
CA THR A 196 -8.96 -8.19 8.65
C THR A 196 -10.22 -7.41 8.34
N ALA A 197 -10.20 -6.53 7.33
CA ALA A 197 -11.38 -5.81 6.86
C ALA A 197 -12.49 -6.76 6.36
N LEU A 198 -12.14 -7.96 5.85
CA LEU A 198 -13.12 -8.96 5.41
C LEU A 198 -14.00 -9.45 6.55
N LEU A 199 -13.53 -9.38 7.81
CA LEU A 199 -14.28 -9.74 9.01
C LEU A 199 -15.48 -8.81 9.25
N SER A 200 -15.47 -7.59 8.69
CA SER A 200 -16.61 -6.67 8.75
C SER A 200 -17.88 -7.21 8.07
N ALA A 201 -17.73 -8.21 7.19
CA ALA A 201 -18.82 -8.84 6.47
C ALA A 201 -19.46 -10.04 7.21
N VAL A 202 -19.07 -10.35 8.44
CA VAL A 202 -19.79 -11.31 9.29
C VAL A 202 -21.15 -10.71 9.73
N SER A 203 -22.05 -11.53 10.24
CA SER A 203 -23.42 -11.09 10.61
C SER A 203 -23.46 -10.00 11.69
N ASP A 204 -22.54 -10.04 12.66
CA ASP A 204 -22.34 -9.01 13.67
C ASP A 204 -20.83 -8.81 13.93
N PRO A 205 -20.17 -7.89 13.19
CA PRO A 205 -18.73 -7.71 13.28
C PRO A 205 -18.26 -7.15 14.63
N GLU A 206 -19.06 -6.34 15.31
CA GLU A 206 -18.76 -5.87 16.64
C GLU A 206 -18.76 -7.00 17.68
N ALA A 207 -19.78 -7.87 17.63
CA ALA A 207 -19.83 -9.05 18.48
C ALA A 207 -18.71 -10.03 18.16
N PHE A 208 -18.36 -10.19 16.86
CA PHE A 208 -17.24 -11.02 16.44
C PHE A 208 -15.91 -10.51 17.01
N ARG A 209 -15.64 -9.20 16.90
CA ARG A 209 -14.43 -8.58 17.46
C ARG A 209 -14.33 -8.83 18.97
N LYS A 210 -15.42 -8.66 19.70
CA LYS A 210 -15.47 -8.93 21.16
C LYS A 210 -15.17 -10.40 21.47
N ALA A 211 -15.78 -11.32 20.72
CA ALA A 211 -15.58 -12.75 20.90
C ALA A 211 -14.13 -13.19 20.61
N ILE A 212 -13.51 -12.66 19.53
CA ILE A 212 -12.10 -12.92 19.21
C ILE A 212 -11.18 -12.44 20.33
N ILE A 213 -11.37 -11.24 20.84
CA ILE A 213 -10.56 -10.66 21.92
C ILE A 213 -10.71 -11.50 23.21
N ALA A 214 -11.91 -12.02 23.46
CA ALA A 214 -12.22 -12.87 24.60
C ALA A 214 -11.81 -14.35 24.41
N ASN A 215 -11.31 -14.74 23.22
CA ASN A 215 -11.05 -16.13 22.82
C ASN A 215 -12.29 -17.04 22.92
N ASP A 216 -13.49 -16.50 22.64
CA ASP A 216 -14.75 -17.25 22.60
C ASP A 216 -14.96 -17.84 21.20
N PHE A 217 -14.35 -19.01 20.96
CA PHE A 217 -14.43 -19.71 19.67
C PHE A 217 -15.86 -20.15 19.29
N THR A 218 -16.70 -20.44 20.27
CA THR A 218 -18.10 -20.83 20.01
C THR A 218 -18.88 -19.64 19.47
N ALA A 219 -18.73 -18.48 20.07
CA ALA A 219 -19.37 -17.26 19.60
C ALA A 219 -18.84 -16.84 18.22
N THR A 220 -17.53 -16.91 17.98
CA THR A 220 -16.95 -16.53 16.67
C THR A 220 -17.48 -17.40 15.54
N GLN A 221 -17.52 -18.72 15.70
CA GLN A 221 -18.06 -19.65 14.71
C GLN A 221 -19.55 -19.40 14.42
N LYS A 222 -20.35 -19.14 15.48
CA LYS A 222 -21.77 -18.84 15.31
C LYS A 222 -22.00 -17.54 14.52
N ILE A 223 -21.25 -16.49 14.84
CA ILE A 223 -21.39 -15.19 14.17
C ILE A 223 -20.92 -15.26 12.73
N ALA A 224 -19.89 -16.05 12.44
CA ALA A 224 -19.31 -16.19 11.10
C ALA A 224 -19.98 -17.28 10.24
N ALA A 225 -21.04 -17.95 10.69
CA ALA A 225 -21.64 -19.10 10.03
C ALA A 225 -22.00 -18.88 8.55
N ASN A 226 -22.34 -17.64 8.16
CA ASN A 226 -22.67 -17.25 6.79
C ASN A 226 -21.73 -16.18 6.25
N TRP A 227 -20.48 -16.16 6.70
CA TRP A 227 -19.51 -15.19 6.24
C TRP A 227 -19.21 -15.41 4.74
N PRO A 228 -19.28 -14.38 3.88
CA PRO A 228 -19.09 -14.52 2.44
C PRO A 228 -17.74 -15.13 2.03
N TYR A 229 -16.71 -14.93 2.82
CA TYR A 229 -15.37 -15.43 2.54
C TYR A 229 -15.03 -16.75 3.26
N ALA A 230 -16.03 -17.44 3.86
CA ALA A 230 -15.82 -18.78 4.42
C ALA A 230 -15.35 -19.76 3.34
N GLY A 231 -14.31 -20.54 3.65
CA GLY A 231 -13.69 -21.48 2.70
C GLY A 231 -12.82 -20.83 1.62
N TYR A 232 -12.55 -19.53 1.67
CA TYR A 232 -11.55 -18.89 0.82
C TYR A 232 -10.14 -19.22 1.30
N ARG A 233 -9.25 -19.45 0.35
CA ARG A 233 -7.80 -19.48 0.61
C ARG A 233 -7.26 -18.07 0.52
N LEU A 234 -6.59 -17.62 1.56
CA LEU A 234 -5.98 -16.31 1.61
C LEU A 234 -4.70 -16.31 2.45
N THR A 235 -3.90 -15.26 2.31
CA THR A 235 -2.79 -14.98 3.20
C THR A 235 -2.97 -13.61 3.87
N VAL A 236 -2.28 -13.41 4.97
CA VAL A 236 -2.37 -12.24 5.84
C VAL A 236 -1.09 -12.15 6.65
N PHE A 237 -0.81 -11.02 7.26
CA PHE A 237 0.29 -10.91 8.24
C PHE A 237 0.15 -12.02 9.29
N SER A 238 1.15 -12.90 9.34
CA SER A 238 1.05 -14.13 10.12
C SER A 238 1.24 -13.87 11.61
N SER A 239 0.64 -14.73 12.45
CA SER A 239 0.84 -14.66 13.92
C SER A 239 2.33 -14.78 14.29
N GLY A 240 3.14 -15.49 13.48
CA GLY A 240 4.59 -15.59 13.69
C GLY A 240 5.33 -14.28 13.41
N GLU A 241 4.93 -13.54 12.37
CA GLU A 241 5.44 -12.20 12.07
C GLU A 241 5.00 -11.19 13.14
N GLU A 242 3.74 -11.28 13.61
CA GLU A 242 3.24 -10.45 14.69
C GLU A 242 4.05 -10.65 15.99
N HIS A 243 4.28 -11.89 16.40
CA HIS A 243 5.10 -12.20 17.58
C HIS A 243 6.54 -11.68 17.47
N ALA A 244 7.08 -11.54 16.25
CA ALA A 244 8.43 -11.01 16.05
C ALA A 244 8.53 -9.51 16.35
N ILE A 245 7.43 -8.76 16.24
CA ILE A 245 7.38 -7.31 16.44
C ILE A 245 6.67 -6.87 17.73
N GLU A 246 6.05 -7.79 18.45
CA GLU A 246 5.38 -7.56 19.74
C GLU A 246 6.34 -7.53 20.93
N GLY A 247 5.91 -6.89 22.02
CA GLY A 247 6.59 -6.87 23.32
C GLY A 247 7.41 -5.62 23.57
N ASP A 248 7.84 -5.48 24.83
CA ASP A 248 8.64 -4.34 25.28
C ASP A 248 9.97 -4.25 24.50
N GLY A 249 10.30 -3.05 24.06
CA GLY A 249 11.51 -2.77 23.30
C GLY A 249 11.46 -3.22 21.84
N ARG A 250 10.35 -3.78 21.36
CA ARG A 250 10.08 -4.08 19.95
C ARG A 250 9.18 -3.02 19.33
N GLN A 251 8.85 -3.20 18.04
CA GLN A 251 8.10 -2.22 17.26
C GLN A 251 6.79 -1.78 17.92
N LEU A 252 5.96 -2.72 18.38
CA LEU A 252 4.65 -2.40 18.96
C LEU A 252 4.73 -1.92 20.41
N GLY A 253 5.77 -2.31 21.16
CA GLY A 253 5.89 -2.00 22.60
C GLY A 253 4.84 -2.69 23.48
N GLY A 254 4.07 -3.62 22.96
CA GLY A 254 3.01 -4.39 23.62
C GLY A 254 2.47 -5.46 22.68
N SER A 255 1.32 -6.07 22.97
CA SER A 255 0.70 -7.12 22.15
C SER A 255 -0.65 -6.69 21.59
N VAL A 256 -0.95 -7.14 20.36
CA VAL A 256 -2.25 -6.88 19.71
C VAL A 256 -3.40 -7.52 20.48
N LEU A 257 -4.60 -6.99 20.34
CA LEU A 257 -5.79 -7.54 20.98
C LEU A 257 -6.18 -8.92 20.42
N PHE A 258 -5.91 -9.15 19.13
CA PHE A 258 -6.12 -10.42 18.43
C PHE A 258 -5.15 -10.55 17.26
N TYR A 259 -4.83 -11.77 16.86
CA TYR A 259 -4.00 -12.03 15.68
C TYR A 259 -4.86 -12.12 14.42
N ALA A 260 -4.46 -11.40 13.37
CA ALA A 260 -5.19 -11.31 12.11
C ALA A 260 -5.43 -12.69 11.47
N ALA A 261 -4.38 -13.52 11.43
CA ALA A 261 -4.46 -14.87 10.86
C ALA A 261 -5.42 -15.78 11.63
N ASP A 262 -5.39 -15.71 12.96
CA ASP A 262 -6.25 -16.54 13.81
C ASP A 262 -7.72 -16.10 13.71
N ALA A 263 -7.98 -14.80 13.64
CA ALA A 263 -9.33 -14.25 13.48
C ALA A 263 -9.97 -14.68 12.16
N LEU A 264 -9.23 -14.59 11.05
CA LEU A 264 -9.71 -15.03 9.73
C LEU A 264 -9.93 -16.55 9.67
N ALA A 265 -9.04 -17.34 10.26
CA ALA A 265 -9.21 -18.78 10.36
C ALA A 265 -10.45 -19.16 11.20
N GLN A 266 -10.71 -18.46 12.31
CA GLN A 266 -11.90 -18.67 13.13
C GLN A 266 -13.20 -18.26 12.42
N ALA A 267 -13.13 -17.27 11.50
CA ALA A 267 -14.25 -16.92 10.64
C ALA A 267 -14.50 -17.94 9.53
N GLY A 268 -13.58 -18.89 9.31
CA GLY A 268 -13.74 -19.98 8.34
C GLY A 268 -12.88 -19.89 7.09
N ALA A 269 -11.90 -18.98 7.02
CA ALA A 269 -10.94 -18.95 5.93
C ALA A 269 -9.86 -20.03 6.08
N HIS A 270 -9.31 -20.48 4.94
CA HIS A 270 -8.08 -21.26 4.87
C HIS A 270 -6.89 -20.30 4.76
N VAL A 271 -6.23 -20.03 5.90
CA VAL A 271 -5.11 -19.09 5.97
C VAL A 271 -3.81 -19.82 5.65
N ASP A 272 -3.28 -19.59 4.43
CA ASP A 272 -2.00 -20.12 4.00
C ASP A 272 -0.89 -19.10 4.26
N ARG A 273 0.19 -19.54 4.90
CA ARG A 273 1.34 -18.71 5.29
C ARG A 273 2.64 -19.35 4.82
N LEU A 274 3.54 -18.55 4.31
CA LEU A 274 4.94 -18.91 4.16
C LEU A 274 5.72 -18.54 5.43
N ALA A 275 6.98 -18.92 5.47
CA ALA A 275 7.89 -18.47 6.52
C ALA A 275 7.90 -16.92 6.55
N ALA A 276 8.07 -16.37 7.75
CA ALA A 276 8.05 -14.93 7.98
C ALA A 276 8.96 -14.19 6.99
N TRP A 277 8.47 -13.05 6.50
CA TRP A 277 9.13 -12.13 5.57
C TRP A 277 9.37 -12.67 4.14
N ASN A 278 8.88 -13.87 3.80
CA ASN A 278 8.90 -14.35 2.42
C ASN A 278 7.73 -13.77 1.62
N VAL A 279 8.00 -13.42 0.37
CA VAL A 279 6.97 -12.95 -0.57
C VAL A 279 5.91 -14.03 -0.74
N ASN A 280 4.66 -13.71 -0.43
CA ASN A 280 3.52 -14.61 -0.56
C ASN A 280 2.29 -13.83 -1.05
N VAL A 281 1.76 -14.24 -2.20
CA VAL A 281 0.53 -13.69 -2.79
C VAL A 281 -0.35 -14.85 -3.21
N LEU A 282 -1.61 -14.81 -2.82
CA LEU A 282 -2.60 -15.82 -3.16
C LEU A 282 -3.75 -15.20 -3.93
N GLU A 283 -4.28 -15.94 -4.86
CA GLU A 283 -5.50 -15.64 -5.59
C GLU A 283 -6.51 -16.78 -5.36
N ASP A 284 -7.71 -16.44 -4.94
CA ASP A 284 -8.83 -17.38 -4.85
C ASP A 284 -10.12 -16.66 -5.26
N ARG A 285 -10.74 -17.12 -6.35
CA ARG A 285 -11.93 -16.49 -6.94
C ARG A 285 -11.67 -15.01 -7.27
N GLU A 286 -12.45 -14.08 -6.73
CA GLU A 286 -12.24 -12.63 -6.91
C GLU A 286 -11.20 -12.02 -5.95
N LEU A 287 -10.78 -12.77 -4.93
CA LEU A 287 -9.88 -12.29 -3.88
C LEU A 287 -8.41 -12.46 -4.28
N VAL A 288 -7.62 -11.40 -4.11
CA VAL A 288 -6.16 -11.41 -4.13
C VAL A 288 -5.65 -10.96 -2.77
N SER A 289 -4.79 -11.74 -2.14
CA SER A 289 -4.23 -11.42 -0.83
C SER A 289 -2.71 -11.48 -0.83
N GLY A 290 -2.05 -10.54 -0.11
CA GLY A 290 -0.61 -10.50 0.12
C GLY A 290 -0.29 -10.63 1.62
N GLN A 291 0.81 -11.34 1.98
CA GLN A 291 1.09 -11.68 3.38
C GLN A 291 1.60 -10.49 4.20
N GLN A 292 2.51 -9.69 3.66
CA GLN A 292 3.23 -8.68 4.43
C GLN A 292 3.96 -7.70 3.47
N PRO A 293 4.64 -6.64 3.93
CA PRO A 293 5.20 -5.58 3.09
C PRO A 293 6.05 -6.05 1.90
N PHE A 294 6.93 -7.03 2.08
CA PHE A 294 7.77 -7.53 0.98
C PHE A 294 6.96 -8.21 -0.15
N SER A 295 5.67 -8.43 0.04
CA SER A 295 4.76 -8.93 -0.98
C SER A 295 4.17 -7.84 -1.87
N SER A 296 4.35 -6.55 -1.56
CA SER A 296 3.65 -5.41 -2.18
C SER A 296 3.82 -5.33 -3.70
N GLU A 297 5.04 -5.55 -4.20
CA GLU A 297 5.31 -5.55 -5.65
C GLU A 297 4.56 -6.68 -6.37
N ALA A 298 4.72 -7.92 -5.89
CA ALA A 298 4.08 -9.08 -6.49
C ALA A 298 2.56 -9.01 -6.36
N PHE A 299 2.06 -8.54 -5.21
CA PHE A 299 0.63 -8.32 -4.98
C PHE A 299 0.06 -7.32 -6.00
N GLY A 300 0.73 -6.20 -6.23
CA GLY A 300 0.30 -5.21 -7.20
C GLY A 300 0.18 -5.77 -8.62
N ASP A 301 1.13 -6.62 -9.05
CA ASP A 301 1.11 -7.27 -10.35
C ASP A 301 -0.08 -8.23 -10.48
N VAL A 302 -0.29 -9.10 -9.49
CA VAL A 302 -1.40 -10.08 -9.48
C VAL A 302 -2.75 -9.35 -9.43
N PHE A 303 -2.88 -8.33 -8.58
CA PHE A 303 -4.14 -7.59 -8.45
C PHE A 303 -4.49 -6.81 -9.73
N VAL A 304 -3.53 -6.16 -10.38
CA VAL A 304 -3.75 -5.50 -11.69
C VAL A 304 -4.13 -6.51 -12.77
N ALA A 305 -3.49 -7.67 -12.80
CA ALA A 305 -3.88 -8.74 -13.74
C ALA A 305 -5.32 -9.18 -13.51
N LYS A 306 -5.74 -9.33 -12.24
CA LYS A 306 -7.12 -9.65 -11.85
C LYS A 306 -8.12 -8.58 -12.28
N LEU A 307 -7.80 -7.30 -12.06
CA LEU A 307 -8.63 -6.17 -12.51
C LEU A 307 -8.83 -6.17 -14.03
N LYS A 308 -7.78 -6.47 -14.80
CA LYS A 308 -7.85 -6.53 -16.27
C LYS A 308 -8.70 -7.70 -16.75
N SER A 309 -8.55 -8.89 -16.15
CA SER A 309 -9.26 -10.09 -16.55
C SER A 309 -10.77 -10.00 -16.29
N SER A 310 -11.19 -9.36 -15.21
CA SER A 310 -12.61 -9.21 -14.85
C SER A 310 -13.39 -8.21 -15.71
N LYS A 311 -12.71 -7.38 -16.51
CA LYS A 311 -13.34 -6.49 -17.50
C LYS A 311 -13.69 -7.18 -18.81
N SER A 312 -13.08 -8.31 -19.07
CA SER A 312 -13.25 -9.05 -20.31
C SER A 312 -14.46 -10.00 -20.28
N LEU A 313 -15.18 -10.04 -19.16
CA LEU A 313 -16.38 -10.81 -18.92
C LEU A 313 -17.62 -9.90 -18.90
#